data_cf53d3732d27277882cff327c7a94bd6
#
_entry.id   cf53d3732d27277882cff327c7a94bd6
#
_cell.length_a   1.000
_cell.length_b   1.000
_cell.length_c   1.000
_cell.angle_alpha   90.00
_cell.angle_beta   90.00
_cell.angle_gamma   90.00
#
_symmetry.space_group_name_H-M   'P 1'
#
loop_
_entity.id
_entity.type
_entity.pdbx_description
1 polymer ?
#
loop_
_entity_poly.entity_id
_entity_poly.type
_entity_poly.pdbx_seq_one_letter_code
_entity_poly.pdbx_strand_id
1 'polypeptide(L)'
;MPEVIGVRFKSSGKIYDFEVNGIDVNKGDLVVVESELGLNIGSVIVDRHTIEEPERELKKIIRKATEEDLSQRKENIKLEVEAKDYCLERIMARGLPMKLIWTEVTLDRKRIIFYFAAEKRIDFRELVKDLAAKFKTRIEMRQIGVRDEAKIVGGLGICGRILCCKNFLTSFEPISIKMAKKQELVLNTGKLSGLCGRLMCCLGYEYNEAFSGDALTEENSISISEESEELETIVASADSSEEMDEPAVQTVVQPERQEDRGKSRKFKGPKRKRKKRSHRK
;
A
#
# COMPACT_ATOMS: atom_id res chain seq x y z
N MET A 1 30.90 21.26 -3.30
CA MET A 1 30.23 19.96 -3.42
C MET A 1 29.75 19.59 -2.03
N PRO A 2 28.44 19.35 -1.81
CA PRO A 2 27.93 18.98 -0.50
C PRO A 2 28.35 17.55 -0.15
N GLU A 3 28.79 17.35 1.09
CA GLU A 3 28.99 16.01 1.65
C GLU A 3 27.64 15.45 2.09
N VAL A 4 27.31 14.25 1.61
CA VAL A 4 26.05 13.60 1.90
C VAL A 4 26.26 12.19 2.41
N ILE A 5 25.25 11.69 3.13
CA ILE A 5 25.16 10.27 3.53
C ILE A 5 23.82 9.70 3.09
N GLY A 6 23.81 8.41 2.77
CA GLY A 6 22.58 7.69 2.42
C GLY A 6 21.87 7.18 3.66
N VAL A 7 20.66 7.67 3.91
CA VAL A 7 19.81 7.29 5.06
C VAL A 7 18.60 6.50 4.61
N ARG A 8 18.26 5.45 5.33
CA ARG A 8 17.10 4.60 5.09
C ARG A 8 16.20 4.54 6.32
N PHE A 9 14.89 4.74 6.11
CA PHE A 9 13.90 4.76 7.18
C PHE A 9 13.26 3.40 7.48
N LYS A 10 13.14 2.53 6.47
CA LYS A 10 12.51 1.20 6.57
C LYS A 10 13.45 0.16 5.97
N SER A 11 13.43 -1.05 6.46
CA SER A 11 14.36 -2.14 6.07
C SER A 11 14.52 -2.34 4.55
N SER A 12 13.47 -2.14 3.78
CA SER A 12 13.45 -2.22 2.30
C SER A 12 12.97 -0.92 1.65
N GLY A 13 13.20 0.22 2.30
CA GLY A 13 12.91 1.56 1.78
C GLY A 13 13.98 2.05 0.81
N LYS A 14 13.64 3.08 0.04
CA LYS A 14 14.63 3.85 -0.73
C LYS A 14 15.65 4.46 0.23
N ILE A 15 16.87 4.58 -0.27
CA ILE A 15 17.92 5.36 0.38
C ILE A 15 17.75 6.80 -0.08
N TYR A 16 17.86 7.73 0.83
CA TYR A 16 17.75 9.17 0.58
C TYR A 16 19.04 9.84 1.03
N ASP A 17 19.54 10.73 0.22
CA ASP A 17 20.75 11.48 0.53
C ASP A 17 20.44 12.70 1.39
N PHE A 18 21.21 12.88 2.47
CA PHE A 18 21.09 13.97 3.40
C PHE A 18 22.47 14.64 3.59
N GLU A 19 22.47 15.95 3.66
CA GLU A 19 23.69 16.75 3.91
C GLU A 19 24.19 16.54 5.35
N VAL A 20 25.47 16.27 5.48
CA VAL A 20 26.14 15.94 6.76
C VAL A 20 26.46 17.21 7.54
N ASN A 21 25.93 18.16 7.61
CA ASN A 21 26.08 19.39 8.42
C ASN A 21 27.18 19.34 9.53
N GLY A 22 28.36 18.81 9.22
CA GLY A 22 29.49 18.72 10.16
C GLY A 22 29.36 17.71 11.28
N ILE A 23 28.35 16.87 11.29
CA ILE A 23 28.13 15.84 12.32
C ILE A 23 28.95 14.60 11.97
N ASP A 24 29.69 14.07 12.94
CA ASP A 24 30.44 12.82 12.73
C ASP A 24 29.51 11.62 12.82
N VAL A 25 29.15 11.06 11.66
CA VAL A 25 28.25 9.90 11.50
C VAL A 25 28.91 8.83 10.66
N ASN A 26 28.74 7.58 11.08
CA ASN A 26 29.28 6.38 10.44
C ASN A 26 28.13 5.48 9.98
N LYS A 27 28.44 4.60 9.04
CA LYS A 27 27.51 3.57 8.60
C LYS A 27 27.01 2.72 9.77
N GLY A 28 25.69 2.55 9.85
CA GLY A 28 25.02 1.85 10.95
C GLY A 28 24.49 2.77 12.05
N ASP A 29 24.94 4.03 12.13
CA ASP A 29 24.42 4.99 13.10
C ASP A 29 22.94 5.31 12.83
N LEU A 30 22.22 5.60 13.90
CA LEU A 30 20.87 6.11 13.83
C LEU A 30 20.90 7.64 13.91
N VAL A 31 20.24 8.29 12.97
CA VAL A 31 20.19 9.74 12.84
C VAL A 31 18.76 10.27 12.82
N VAL A 32 18.58 11.44 13.43
CA VAL A 32 17.33 12.18 13.37
C VAL A 32 17.43 13.14 12.19
N VAL A 33 16.49 13.02 11.26
CA VAL A 33 16.43 13.85 10.05
C VAL A 33 15.05 14.46 9.90
N GLU A 34 15.00 15.62 9.26
CA GLU A 34 13.75 16.23 8.86
C GLU A 34 13.37 15.73 7.45
N SER A 35 12.32 14.93 7.38
CA SER A 35 11.74 14.49 6.11
C SER A 35 10.57 15.39 5.70
N GLU A 36 9.97 15.15 4.54
CA GLU A 36 8.73 15.83 4.14
C GLU A 36 7.56 15.55 5.10
N LEU A 37 7.63 14.43 5.79
CA LEU A 37 6.62 13.98 6.74
C LEU A 37 6.81 14.57 8.14
N GLY A 38 7.99 15.12 8.44
CA GLY A 38 8.39 15.61 9.75
C GLY A 38 9.66 14.92 10.24
N LEU A 39 9.91 15.01 11.53
CA LEU A 39 11.09 14.40 12.17
C LEU A 39 10.96 12.88 12.23
N ASN A 40 11.97 12.19 11.71
CA ASN A 40 12.04 10.73 11.69
C ASN A 40 13.45 10.23 12.03
N ILE A 41 13.53 9.01 12.55
CA ILE A 41 14.79 8.32 12.77
C ILE A 41 15.07 7.43 11.56
N GLY A 42 16.25 7.59 10.98
CA GLY A 42 16.76 6.75 9.90
C GLY A 42 18.08 6.10 10.26
N SER A 43 18.42 5.02 9.56
CA SER A 43 19.71 4.34 9.68
C SER A 43 20.61 4.74 8.53
N VAL A 44 21.85 5.07 8.80
CA VAL A 44 22.88 5.38 7.80
C VAL A 44 23.31 4.07 7.13
N ILE A 45 23.14 4.00 5.82
CA ILE A 45 23.46 2.80 5.01
C ILE A 45 24.65 3.06 4.09
N VAL A 46 24.75 4.28 3.53
CA VAL A 46 25.85 4.69 2.67
C VAL A 46 26.72 5.68 3.42
N ASP A 47 28.01 5.44 3.42
CA ASP A 47 28.99 6.34 4.03
C ASP A 47 29.04 7.69 3.31
N ARG A 48 29.81 8.63 3.86
CA ARG A 48 29.99 9.96 3.29
C ARG A 48 30.51 9.89 1.86
N HIS A 49 29.83 10.59 1.00
CA HIS A 49 30.23 10.79 -0.38
C HIS A 49 29.85 12.19 -0.84
N THR A 50 30.47 12.65 -1.91
CA THR A 50 30.19 13.95 -2.50
C THR A 50 29.29 13.79 -3.72
N ILE A 51 28.27 14.63 -3.85
CA ILE A 51 27.42 14.69 -5.03
C ILE A 51 27.68 16.02 -5.75
N GLU A 52 27.90 15.95 -7.06
CA GLU A 52 28.17 17.15 -7.89
C GLU A 52 26.88 17.94 -8.13
N GLU A 53 25.81 17.25 -8.54
CA GLU A 53 24.51 17.86 -8.79
C GLU A 53 23.40 17.06 -8.07
N PRO A 54 22.86 17.57 -6.96
CA PRO A 54 21.75 16.94 -6.30
C PRO A 54 20.45 17.11 -7.14
N GLU A 55 19.77 16.01 -7.45
CA GLU A 55 18.47 16.05 -8.16
C GLU A 55 17.38 16.85 -7.41
N ARG A 56 17.56 17.08 -6.11
CA ARG A 56 16.60 17.76 -5.23
C ARG A 56 17.35 18.57 -4.18
N GLU A 57 16.66 19.52 -3.57
CA GLU A 57 17.16 20.18 -2.37
C GLU A 57 17.50 19.17 -1.29
N LEU A 58 18.78 19.13 -0.91
CA LEU A 58 19.26 18.24 0.14
C LEU A 58 18.76 18.72 1.50
N LYS A 59 18.09 17.81 2.21
CA LYS A 59 17.73 18.06 3.60
C LYS A 59 18.90 17.70 4.50
N LYS A 60 18.98 18.36 5.66
CA LYS A 60 20.10 18.23 6.58
C LYS A 60 19.81 17.18 7.66
N ILE A 61 20.87 16.54 8.12
CA ILE A 61 20.83 15.76 9.34
C ILE A 61 20.79 16.75 10.51
N ILE A 62 19.88 16.51 11.45
CA ILE A 62 19.75 17.36 12.64
C ILE A 62 20.76 16.95 13.70
N ARG A 63 20.81 15.65 14.04
CA ARG A 63 21.72 15.07 15.05
C ARG A 63 21.73 13.54 15.01
N LYS A 64 22.67 12.93 15.70
CA LYS A 64 22.59 11.48 16.02
C LYS A 64 21.39 11.22 16.94
N ALA A 65 20.77 10.05 16.78
CA ALA A 65 19.68 9.63 17.66
C ALA A 65 20.21 9.32 19.06
N THR A 66 19.50 9.79 20.08
CA THR A 66 19.79 9.51 21.48
C THR A 66 18.93 8.34 22.00
N GLU A 67 19.23 7.83 23.19
CA GLU A 67 18.39 6.80 23.84
C GLU A 67 16.97 7.32 24.13
N GLU A 68 16.83 8.62 24.38
CA GLU A 68 15.55 9.28 24.56
C GLU A 68 14.69 9.20 23.28
N ASP A 69 15.30 9.44 22.10
CA ASP A 69 14.62 9.33 20.82
C ASP A 69 14.15 7.90 20.54
N LEU A 70 14.94 6.92 20.92
CA LEU A 70 14.57 5.51 20.78
C LEU A 70 13.42 5.13 21.73
N SER A 71 13.44 5.66 22.95
CA SER A 71 12.34 5.49 23.90
C SER A 71 11.07 6.15 23.41
N GLN A 72 11.17 7.38 22.91
CA GLN A 72 10.07 8.11 22.28
C GLN A 72 9.48 7.34 21.09
N ARG A 73 10.34 6.74 20.25
CA ARG A 73 9.88 5.91 19.14
C ARG A 73 9.11 4.68 19.63
N LYS A 74 9.57 4.02 20.69
CA LYS A 74 8.84 2.88 21.29
C LYS A 74 7.46 3.27 21.81
N GLU A 75 7.34 4.46 22.42
CA GLU A 75 6.04 5.00 22.84
C GLU A 75 5.16 5.37 21.65
N ASN A 76 5.74 5.94 20.59
CA ASN A 76 5.02 6.28 19.36
C ASN A 76 4.44 5.03 18.69
N ILE A 77 5.13 3.89 18.74
CA ILE A 77 4.60 2.61 18.24
C ILE A 77 3.31 2.21 18.99
N LYS A 78 3.24 2.43 20.31
CA LYS A 78 2.00 2.17 21.06
C LYS A 78 0.87 3.09 20.61
N LEU A 79 1.19 4.36 20.40
CA LEU A 79 0.23 5.34 19.89
C LEU A 79 -0.23 5.01 18.45
N GLU A 80 0.65 4.48 17.60
CA GLU A 80 0.33 4.01 16.26
C GLU A 80 -0.72 2.90 16.28
N VAL A 81 -0.59 1.94 17.21
CA VAL A 81 -1.56 0.85 17.38
C VAL A 81 -2.91 1.41 17.83
N GLU A 82 -2.94 2.26 18.87
CA GLU A 82 -4.17 2.89 19.34
C GLU A 82 -4.84 3.71 18.24
N ALA A 83 -4.06 4.49 17.48
CA ALA A 83 -4.58 5.31 16.41
C ALA A 83 -5.14 4.46 15.26
N LYS A 84 -4.50 3.33 14.96
CA LYS A 84 -4.97 2.38 13.96
C LYS A 84 -6.31 1.77 14.37
N ASP A 85 -6.43 1.28 15.59
CA ASP A 85 -7.64 0.62 16.08
C ASP A 85 -8.82 1.59 16.13
N TYR A 86 -8.60 2.79 16.64
CA TYR A 86 -9.62 3.83 16.64
C TYR A 86 -10.05 4.24 15.22
N CYS A 87 -9.10 4.38 14.28
CA CYS A 87 -9.40 4.69 12.90
C CYS A 87 -10.23 3.57 12.24
N LEU A 88 -9.90 2.29 12.47
CA LEU A 88 -10.66 1.15 11.97
C LEU A 88 -12.10 1.16 12.51
N GLU A 89 -12.28 1.41 13.80
CA GLU A 89 -13.61 1.53 14.41
C GLU A 89 -14.46 2.61 13.70
N ARG A 90 -13.86 3.77 13.44
CA ARG A 90 -14.55 4.89 12.75
C ARG A 90 -14.84 4.60 11.28
N ILE A 91 -13.93 3.93 10.58
CA ILE A 91 -14.15 3.49 9.19
C ILE A 91 -15.36 2.54 9.14
N MET A 92 -15.42 1.55 10.04
CA MET A 92 -16.54 0.61 10.13
C MET A 92 -17.85 1.31 10.49
N ALA A 93 -17.84 2.18 11.49
CA ALA A 93 -19.03 2.93 11.95
C ALA A 93 -19.62 3.83 10.86
N ARG A 94 -18.79 4.33 9.95
CA ARG A 94 -19.21 5.19 8.83
C ARG A 94 -19.42 4.43 7.52
N GLY A 95 -19.12 3.14 7.47
CA GLY A 95 -19.25 2.32 6.26
C GLY A 95 -18.39 2.80 5.10
N LEU A 96 -17.18 3.35 5.36
CA LEU A 96 -16.31 3.86 4.31
C LEU A 96 -15.67 2.71 3.52
N PRO A 97 -15.74 2.71 2.17
CA PRO A 97 -15.18 1.65 1.33
C PRO A 97 -13.66 1.81 1.17
N MET A 98 -12.93 1.78 2.29
CA MET A 98 -11.48 1.92 2.36
C MET A 98 -10.88 0.89 3.30
N LYS A 99 -9.65 0.47 3.00
CA LYS A 99 -8.88 -0.44 3.83
C LYS A 99 -7.70 0.31 4.44
N LEU A 100 -7.67 0.42 5.76
CA LEU A 100 -6.52 0.98 6.47
C LEU A 100 -5.39 -0.06 6.49
N ILE A 101 -4.21 0.32 6.01
CA ILE A 101 -3.04 -0.56 5.89
C ILE A 101 -2.04 -0.31 7.01
N TRP A 102 -1.66 0.94 7.21
CA TRP A 102 -0.60 1.32 8.14
C TRP A 102 -0.87 2.68 8.77
N THR A 103 -0.36 2.88 9.98
CA THR A 103 -0.38 4.17 10.67
C THR A 103 1.04 4.48 11.12
N GLU A 104 1.46 5.73 10.98
CA GLU A 104 2.80 6.19 11.33
C GLU A 104 2.70 7.50 12.10
N VAL A 105 3.41 7.60 13.21
CA VAL A 105 3.49 8.81 14.05
C VAL A 105 4.89 9.41 13.88
N THR A 106 4.98 10.70 13.61
CA THR A 106 6.26 11.40 13.56
C THR A 106 6.93 11.41 14.94
N LEU A 107 8.27 11.49 14.98
CA LEU A 107 9.03 11.45 16.22
C LEU A 107 8.57 12.53 17.22
N ASP A 108 8.25 13.71 16.72
CA ASP A 108 7.77 14.87 17.50
C ASP A 108 6.27 14.83 17.84
N ARG A 109 5.55 13.76 17.46
CA ARG A 109 4.10 13.59 17.65
C ARG A 109 3.22 14.71 17.05
N LYS A 110 3.77 15.54 16.17
CA LYS A 110 2.99 16.63 15.57
C LYS A 110 2.08 16.16 14.45
N ARG A 111 2.35 14.99 13.86
CA ARG A 111 1.58 14.41 12.76
C ARG A 111 1.34 12.93 12.96
N ILE A 112 0.15 12.48 12.59
CA ILE A 112 -0.20 11.07 12.44
C ILE A 112 -0.61 10.85 11.00
N ILE A 113 0.02 9.89 10.34
CA ILE A 113 -0.18 9.59 8.92
C ILE A 113 -0.86 8.24 8.82
N PHE A 114 -2.00 8.20 8.16
CA PHE A 114 -2.77 6.99 7.91
C PHE A 114 -2.63 6.60 6.44
N TYR A 115 -2.09 5.43 6.18
CA TYR A 115 -1.95 4.86 4.83
C TYR A 115 -3.12 3.93 4.56
N PHE A 116 -3.87 4.19 3.50
CA PHE A 116 -5.04 3.42 3.14
C PHE A 116 -5.07 3.06 1.66
N ALA A 117 -5.75 1.96 1.33
CA ALA A 117 -6.06 1.56 -0.03
C ALA A 117 -7.55 1.75 -0.30
N ALA A 118 -7.88 2.23 -1.49
CA ALA A 118 -9.26 2.39 -1.94
C ALA A 118 -9.32 2.32 -3.47
N GLU A 119 -10.38 1.72 -4.01
CA GLU A 119 -10.59 1.62 -5.46
C GLU A 119 -11.03 2.95 -6.08
N LYS A 120 -11.85 3.71 -5.33
CA LYS A 120 -12.42 4.98 -5.77
C LYS A 120 -12.03 6.10 -4.82
N ARG A 121 -12.28 7.33 -5.25
CA ARG A 121 -12.12 8.51 -4.40
C ARG A 121 -13.15 8.48 -3.27
N ILE A 122 -12.68 8.65 -2.04
CA ILE A 122 -13.49 8.59 -0.81
C ILE A 122 -13.49 9.95 -0.15
N ASP A 123 -14.63 10.35 0.39
CA ASP A 123 -14.71 11.52 1.27
C ASP A 123 -14.46 11.08 2.72
N PHE A 124 -13.30 11.46 3.23
CA PHE A 124 -12.85 11.16 4.59
C PHE A 124 -12.81 12.39 5.51
N ARG A 125 -13.47 13.51 5.15
CA ARG A 125 -13.41 14.76 5.92
C ARG A 125 -13.90 14.59 7.33
N GLU A 126 -15.02 13.88 7.51
CA GLU A 126 -15.59 13.61 8.84
C GLU A 126 -14.71 12.66 9.65
N LEU A 127 -14.09 11.64 8.99
CA LEU A 127 -13.13 10.76 9.64
C LEU A 127 -11.92 11.56 10.18
N VAL A 128 -11.38 12.47 9.39
CA VAL A 128 -10.25 13.32 9.80
C VAL A 128 -10.63 14.21 11.00
N LYS A 129 -11.86 14.74 11.04
CA LYS A 129 -12.34 15.54 12.19
C LYS A 129 -12.39 14.70 13.47
N ASP A 130 -12.93 13.47 13.41
CA ASP A 130 -12.99 12.58 14.57
C ASP A 130 -11.58 12.22 15.08
N LEU A 131 -10.68 11.89 14.16
CA LEU A 131 -9.28 11.57 14.49
C LEU A 131 -8.56 12.77 15.09
N ALA A 132 -8.70 13.95 14.51
CA ALA A 132 -8.09 15.18 15.03
C ALA A 132 -8.65 15.59 16.40
N ALA A 133 -9.95 15.38 16.65
CA ALA A 133 -10.57 15.63 17.94
C ALA A 133 -10.01 14.68 19.03
N LYS A 134 -9.79 13.40 18.70
CA LYS A 134 -9.26 12.42 19.65
C LYS A 134 -7.77 12.65 19.97
N PHE A 135 -6.94 12.77 18.93
CA PHE A 135 -5.48 12.79 19.09
C PHE A 135 -4.89 14.20 19.23
N LYS A 136 -5.67 15.24 18.96
CA LYS A 136 -5.26 16.66 19.02
C LYS A 136 -3.97 16.95 18.23
N THR A 137 -3.75 16.20 17.15
CA THR A 137 -2.59 16.30 16.27
C THR A 137 -3.03 16.50 14.82
N ARG A 138 -2.10 16.89 13.97
CA ARG A 138 -2.36 16.98 12.53
C ARG A 138 -2.50 15.59 11.94
N ILE A 139 -3.63 15.32 11.29
CA ILE A 139 -3.94 14.05 10.64
C ILE A 139 -3.68 14.17 9.15
N GLU A 140 -2.92 13.24 8.60
CA GLU A 140 -2.69 13.11 7.17
C GLU A 140 -3.22 11.75 6.69
N MET A 141 -4.05 11.77 5.64
CA MET A 141 -4.57 10.57 5.00
C MET A 141 -3.87 10.39 3.65
N ARG A 142 -3.15 9.28 3.47
CA ARG A 142 -2.41 8.97 2.24
C ARG A 142 -2.94 7.70 1.60
N GLN A 143 -3.45 7.85 0.39
CA GLN A 143 -3.81 6.69 -0.42
C GLN A 143 -2.54 6.07 -1.02
N ILE A 144 -2.43 4.76 -0.91
CA ILE A 144 -1.30 3.99 -1.45
C ILE A 144 -1.75 3.06 -2.57
N GLY A 145 -0.82 2.73 -3.46
CA GLY A 145 -1.07 1.80 -4.55
C GLY A 145 -1.07 0.34 -4.08
N VAL A 146 -1.67 -0.55 -4.86
CA VAL A 146 -1.78 -1.99 -4.54
C VAL A 146 -0.42 -2.68 -4.34
N ARG A 147 0.65 -2.22 -5.02
CA ARG A 147 2.00 -2.75 -4.83
C ARG A 147 2.61 -2.29 -3.50
N ASP A 148 2.34 -1.04 -3.10
CA ASP A 148 2.80 -0.51 -1.81
C ASP A 148 2.05 -1.16 -0.66
N GLU A 149 0.76 -1.43 -0.82
CA GLU A 149 -0.01 -2.26 0.11
C GLU A 149 0.64 -3.64 0.28
N ALA A 150 0.90 -4.35 -0.82
CA ALA A 150 1.55 -5.65 -0.79
C ALA A 150 2.97 -5.58 -0.16
N LYS A 151 3.72 -4.51 -0.41
CA LYS A 151 5.04 -4.26 0.19
C LYS A 151 4.97 -4.09 1.70
N ILE A 152 3.99 -3.34 2.21
CA ILE A 152 3.80 -3.11 3.64
C ILE A 152 3.33 -4.38 4.35
N VAL A 153 2.27 -5.02 3.84
CA VAL A 153 1.71 -6.25 4.40
C VAL A 153 2.75 -7.39 4.31
N GLY A 154 3.40 -7.52 3.17
CA GLY A 154 4.37 -8.58 2.90
C GLY A 154 3.70 -9.89 2.50
N GLY A 155 4.47 -10.95 2.54
CA GLY A 155 4.04 -12.30 2.17
C GLY A 155 5.03 -12.99 1.25
N LEU A 156 4.62 -14.13 0.70
CA LEU A 156 5.38 -14.93 -0.26
C LEU A 156 4.84 -14.70 -1.66
N GLY A 157 5.73 -14.60 -2.63
CA GLY A 157 5.36 -14.59 -4.04
C GLY A 157 4.96 -15.99 -4.52
N ILE A 158 4.45 -16.08 -5.75
CA ILE A 158 4.14 -17.37 -6.40
C ILE A 158 5.39 -18.27 -6.54
N CYS A 159 6.58 -17.70 -6.47
CA CYS A 159 7.87 -18.41 -6.48
C CYS A 159 8.26 -18.96 -5.09
N GLY A 160 7.43 -18.81 -4.06
CA GLY A 160 7.71 -19.26 -2.68
C GLY A 160 8.70 -18.39 -1.90
N ARG A 161 9.26 -17.31 -2.51
CA ARG A 161 10.18 -16.38 -1.84
C ARG A 161 9.43 -15.16 -1.31
N ILE A 162 10.03 -14.45 -0.34
CA ILE A 162 9.54 -13.16 0.13
C ILE A 162 9.38 -12.21 -1.08
N LEU A 163 8.32 -11.41 -1.08
CA LEU A 163 8.03 -10.46 -2.14
C LEU A 163 9.25 -9.59 -2.47
N CYS A 164 9.65 -9.52 -3.75
CA CYS A 164 10.80 -8.74 -4.21
C CYS A 164 10.69 -7.27 -3.77
N CYS A 165 9.49 -6.67 -3.88
CA CYS A 165 9.23 -5.31 -3.43
C CYS A 165 9.44 -5.08 -1.93
N LYS A 166 9.31 -6.13 -1.11
CA LYS A 166 9.57 -6.06 0.34
C LYS A 166 11.02 -6.39 0.69
N ASN A 167 11.67 -7.24 -0.10
CA ASN A 167 13.01 -7.74 0.20
C ASN A 167 14.10 -6.76 -0.29
N PHE A 168 14.25 -6.57 -1.60
CA PHE A 168 15.36 -5.83 -2.17
C PHE A 168 14.95 -4.78 -3.21
N LEU A 169 13.85 -4.99 -3.93
CA LEU A 169 13.50 -4.14 -5.05
C LEU A 169 12.86 -2.82 -4.56
N THR A 170 13.58 -1.73 -4.72
CA THR A 170 13.18 -0.40 -4.23
C THR A 170 12.66 0.52 -5.32
N SER A 171 13.14 0.34 -6.56
CA SER A 171 12.71 1.07 -7.77
C SER A 171 11.92 0.17 -8.70
N PHE A 172 10.96 0.74 -9.41
CA PHE A 172 10.07 0.00 -10.32
C PHE A 172 9.97 0.75 -11.63
N GLU A 173 10.44 0.11 -12.67
CA GLU A 173 10.22 0.55 -14.04
C GLU A 173 8.88 0.04 -14.59
N PRO A 174 8.35 0.65 -15.64
CA PRO A 174 7.18 0.15 -16.34
C PRO A 174 7.41 -1.25 -16.88
N ILE A 175 6.54 -2.19 -16.50
CA ILE A 175 6.65 -3.59 -16.91
C ILE A 175 5.62 -3.86 -17.99
N SER A 176 6.05 -4.49 -19.10
CA SER A 176 5.21 -4.83 -20.24
C SER A 176 5.17 -6.33 -20.50
N ILE A 177 4.10 -6.78 -21.17
CA ILE A 177 3.98 -8.19 -21.61
C ILE A 177 5.06 -8.55 -22.63
N LYS A 178 5.60 -7.56 -23.38
CA LYS A 178 6.72 -7.78 -24.31
C LYS A 178 7.95 -8.35 -23.59
N MET A 179 8.21 -7.94 -22.35
CA MET A 179 9.30 -8.48 -21.52
C MET A 179 9.10 -9.96 -21.22
N ALA A 180 7.86 -10.40 -20.99
CA ALA A 180 7.53 -11.81 -20.78
C ALA A 180 7.74 -12.63 -22.07
N LYS A 181 7.34 -12.09 -23.23
CA LYS A 181 7.57 -12.73 -24.54
C LYS A 181 9.06 -12.92 -24.82
N LYS A 182 9.89 -11.89 -24.58
CA LYS A 182 11.34 -11.97 -24.79
C LYS A 182 12.04 -12.98 -23.86
N GLN A 183 11.47 -13.23 -22.68
CA GLN A 183 11.94 -14.23 -21.72
C GLN A 183 11.31 -15.62 -21.97
N GLU A 184 10.61 -15.81 -23.09
CA GLU A 184 9.96 -17.07 -23.48
C GLU A 184 8.99 -17.62 -22.43
N LEU A 185 8.39 -16.73 -21.62
CA LEU A 185 7.45 -17.14 -20.58
C LEU A 185 6.07 -17.40 -21.18
N VAL A 186 5.38 -18.40 -20.63
CA VAL A 186 4.00 -18.70 -20.99
C VAL A 186 3.10 -17.51 -20.66
N LEU A 187 2.38 -16.98 -21.65
CA LEU A 187 1.53 -15.79 -21.54
C LEU A 187 0.22 -16.13 -20.82
N ASN A 188 0.31 -16.51 -19.56
CA ASN A 188 -0.84 -16.70 -18.69
C ASN A 188 -0.86 -15.57 -17.66
N THR A 189 -1.87 -14.71 -17.72
CA THR A 189 -2.00 -13.54 -16.84
C THR A 189 -1.96 -13.91 -15.35
N GLY A 190 -2.56 -15.04 -14.96
CA GLY A 190 -2.54 -15.53 -13.59
C GLY A 190 -1.12 -15.92 -13.12
N LYS A 191 -0.30 -16.49 -14.01
CA LYS A 191 1.09 -16.85 -13.71
C LYS A 191 2.06 -15.68 -13.79
N LEU A 192 1.71 -14.63 -14.56
CA LEU A 192 2.53 -13.42 -14.71
C LEU A 192 2.18 -12.32 -13.72
N SER A 193 1.11 -12.49 -12.94
CA SER A 193 0.67 -11.52 -11.94
C SER A 193 1.27 -11.82 -10.57
N GLY A 194 1.76 -10.78 -9.90
CA GLY A 194 2.18 -10.87 -8.52
C GLY A 194 0.99 -10.80 -7.55
N LEU A 195 1.26 -10.96 -6.24
CA LEU A 195 0.25 -10.87 -5.17
C LEU A 195 -0.52 -9.54 -5.18
N CYS A 196 0.08 -8.47 -5.69
CA CYS A 196 -0.55 -7.15 -5.84
C CYS A 196 -1.49 -7.04 -7.06
N GLY A 197 -1.72 -8.11 -7.82
CA GLY A 197 -2.56 -8.13 -9.01
C GLY A 197 -1.96 -7.42 -10.25
N ARG A 198 -0.73 -6.89 -10.16
CA ARG A 198 -0.01 -6.31 -11.31
C ARG A 198 1.02 -7.30 -11.84
N LEU A 199 1.55 -7.08 -13.05
CA LEU A 199 2.67 -7.88 -13.57
C LEU A 199 3.81 -7.95 -12.54
N MET A 200 4.42 -9.11 -12.43
CA MET A 200 5.50 -9.38 -11.48
C MET A 200 6.66 -8.41 -11.68
N CYS A 201 7.13 -7.80 -10.59
CA CYS A 201 8.24 -6.86 -10.64
C CYS A 201 9.59 -7.53 -10.97
N CYS A 202 9.76 -8.82 -10.65
CA CYS A 202 10.94 -9.59 -11.05
C CYS A 202 11.07 -9.71 -12.58
N LEU A 203 9.97 -9.72 -13.30
CA LEU A 203 9.97 -9.77 -14.77
C LEU A 203 10.76 -8.60 -15.39
N GLY A 204 10.56 -7.37 -14.90
CA GLY A 204 11.35 -6.23 -15.34
C GLY A 204 12.78 -6.25 -14.82
N TYR A 205 12.99 -6.69 -13.59
CA TYR A 205 14.32 -6.81 -12.98
C TYR A 205 15.21 -7.80 -13.74
N GLU A 206 14.70 -9.00 -14.00
CA GLU A 206 15.44 -10.05 -14.74
C GLU A 206 15.63 -9.67 -16.21
N TYR A 207 14.67 -8.95 -16.81
CA TYR A 207 14.80 -8.43 -18.16
C TYR A 207 15.96 -7.43 -18.27
N ASN A 208 16.03 -6.47 -17.37
CA ASN A 208 17.09 -5.45 -17.38
C ASN A 208 18.47 -6.09 -17.11
N GLU A 209 18.54 -7.08 -16.22
CA GLU A 209 19.79 -7.81 -15.94
C GLU A 209 20.29 -8.61 -17.15
N ALA A 210 19.38 -9.28 -17.86
CA ALA A 210 19.71 -10.12 -19.02
C ALA A 210 19.97 -9.34 -20.32
N PHE A 211 19.29 -8.21 -20.53
CA PHE A 211 19.26 -7.46 -21.80
C PHE A 211 19.83 -6.05 -21.72
N SER A 212 20.40 -5.65 -20.58
CA SER A 212 21.06 -4.33 -20.44
C SER A 212 22.30 -4.17 -21.34
N GLY A 213 22.80 -5.27 -21.93
CA GLY A 213 23.87 -5.24 -22.94
C GLY A 213 23.43 -4.93 -24.37
N ASP A 214 22.12 -5.07 -24.67
CA ASP A 214 21.58 -4.92 -26.04
C ASP A 214 20.98 -3.53 -26.32
N ALA A 215 21.20 -2.56 -25.44
CA ALA A 215 20.58 -1.23 -25.52
C ALA A 215 21.15 -0.32 -26.66
N LEU A 216 21.86 -0.84 -27.66
CA LEU A 216 22.38 -0.08 -28.79
C LEU A 216 22.06 -0.70 -30.16
N THR A 217 20.83 -1.19 -30.37
CA THR A 217 20.31 -1.36 -31.72
C THR A 217 18.82 -1.02 -31.72
N GLU A 218 18.53 0.28 -31.71
CA GLU A 218 17.29 0.79 -32.28
C GLU A 218 17.37 0.54 -33.80
N GLU A 219 16.71 -0.52 -34.26
CA GLU A 219 16.15 -0.65 -35.59
C GLU A 219 15.41 -1.99 -35.67
N ASN A 220 14.16 -2.01 -35.24
CA ASN A 220 13.13 -2.83 -35.84
C ASN A 220 11.75 -2.27 -35.42
N SER A 221 11.36 -1.19 -36.07
CA SER A 221 9.97 -0.83 -36.25
C SER A 221 9.33 -1.91 -37.13
N ILE A 222 8.97 -3.04 -36.53
CA ILE A 222 8.06 -3.99 -37.19
C ILE A 222 6.69 -3.35 -37.13
N SER A 223 6.24 -2.94 -38.30
CA SER A 223 4.92 -2.44 -38.61
C SER A 223 3.85 -3.38 -38.06
N ILE A 224 3.12 -2.88 -37.05
CA ILE A 224 1.93 -3.52 -36.49
C ILE A 224 0.75 -3.23 -37.44
N SER A 225 0.75 -3.80 -38.63
CA SER A 225 -0.39 -3.67 -39.57
C SER A 225 -0.85 -4.97 -40.19
N GLU A 226 -0.19 -6.10 -39.94
CA GLU A 226 -0.58 -7.35 -40.58
C GLU A 226 -0.95 -8.52 -39.66
N GLU A 227 -0.69 -8.44 -38.32
CA GLU A 227 -1.07 -9.51 -37.38
C GLU A 227 -2.41 -9.29 -36.65
N SER A 228 -3.09 -8.16 -36.87
CA SER A 228 -4.38 -7.92 -36.22
C SER A 228 -5.56 -8.54 -37.00
N GLU A 229 -5.40 -8.84 -38.31
CA GLU A 229 -6.46 -9.46 -39.12
C GLU A 229 -6.54 -10.99 -39.00
N GLU A 230 -5.43 -11.66 -38.65
CA GLU A 230 -5.45 -13.12 -38.47
C GLU A 230 -6.02 -13.58 -37.10
N LEU A 231 -6.01 -12.73 -36.11
CA LEU A 231 -6.58 -13.05 -34.79
C LEU A 231 -8.10 -12.88 -34.72
N GLU A 232 -8.70 -12.02 -35.55
CA GLU A 232 -10.17 -11.88 -35.64
C GLU A 232 -10.82 -13.01 -36.44
N THR A 233 -10.11 -13.62 -37.37
CA THR A 233 -10.61 -14.78 -38.16
C THR A 233 -10.60 -16.07 -37.37
N ILE A 234 -9.75 -16.23 -36.37
CA ILE A 234 -9.68 -17.43 -35.49
C ILE A 234 -10.80 -17.43 -34.45
N VAL A 235 -11.22 -16.25 -34.00
CA VAL A 235 -12.32 -16.13 -33.01
C VAL A 235 -13.70 -16.30 -33.63
N ALA A 236 -13.87 -15.96 -34.93
CA ALA A 236 -15.13 -16.07 -35.65
C ALA A 236 -15.49 -17.49 -36.14
N SER A 237 -14.54 -18.44 -36.13
CA SER A 237 -14.76 -19.82 -36.60
C SER A 237 -14.92 -20.88 -35.50
N ALA A 238 -14.91 -20.46 -34.21
CA ALA A 238 -15.02 -21.38 -33.07
C ALA A 238 -16.43 -21.46 -32.44
N ASP A 239 -17.44 -20.88 -33.10
CA ASP A 239 -18.82 -20.88 -32.60
C ASP A 239 -19.74 -21.72 -33.48
N SER A 240 -19.41 -22.99 -33.66
CA SER A 240 -20.40 -23.97 -34.13
C SER A 240 -19.99 -25.38 -33.69
N SER A 241 -20.84 -25.96 -32.81
CA SER A 241 -21.06 -27.40 -32.55
C SER A 241 -19.95 -28.10 -31.74
N GLU A 242 -20.25 -28.30 -30.46
CA GLU A 242 -20.29 -29.67 -29.88
C GLU A 242 -21.02 -29.61 -28.54
N GLU A 243 -22.28 -30.09 -28.54
CA GLU A 243 -23.01 -30.55 -27.35
C GLU A 243 -22.23 -31.73 -26.78
N MET A 244 -21.65 -31.57 -25.60
CA MET A 244 -21.15 -32.70 -24.83
C MET A 244 -21.84 -32.73 -23.46
N ASP A 245 -22.52 -33.83 -23.20
CA ASP A 245 -23.22 -34.26 -22.01
C ASP A 245 -22.52 -33.87 -20.70
N GLU A 246 -23.22 -33.13 -19.85
CA GLU A 246 -22.87 -32.95 -18.45
C GLU A 246 -23.09 -34.25 -17.65
N PRO A 247 -22.11 -34.75 -16.88
CA PRO A 247 -22.38 -35.77 -15.90
C PRO A 247 -23.07 -35.13 -14.68
N ALA A 248 -24.21 -35.63 -14.31
CA ALA A 248 -25.05 -35.24 -13.19
C ALA A 248 -24.25 -35.11 -11.88
N VAL A 249 -24.09 -33.87 -11.42
CA VAL A 249 -23.61 -33.59 -10.07
C VAL A 249 -24.77 -33.75 -9.10
N GLN A 250 -24.71 -34.76 -8.25
CA GLN A 250 -25.66 -35.02 -7.17
C GLN A 250 -25.68 -33.79 -6.22
N THR A 251 -26.82 -33.15 -6.19
CA THR A 251 -27.12 -32.04 -5.26
C THR A 251 -27.29 -32.63 -3.86
N VAL A 252 -26.35 -32.37 -2.97
CA VAL A 252 -26.50 -32.66 -1.54
C VAL A 252 -27.53 -31.69 -0.97
N VAL A 253 -28.73 -32.21 -0.70
CA VAL A 253 -29.83 -31.48 -0.05
C VAL A 253 -29.42 -31.15 1.37
N GLN A 254 -29.31 -29.84 1.69
CA GLN A 254 -29.23 -29.39 3.07
C GLN A 254 -30.59 -29.44 3.73
N PRO A 255 -30.71 -29.85 5.00
CA PRO A 255 -32.00 -29.95 5.68
C PRO A 255 -32.62 -28.57 5.93
N GLU A 256 -33.88 -28.45 5.50
CA GLU A 256 -34.74 -27.28 5.74
C GLU A 256 -34.85 -26.99 7.23
N ARG A 257 -34.53 -25.73 7.62
CA ARG A 257 -34.91 -25.22 8.94
C ARG A 257 -36.40 -24.91 8.95
N GLN A 258 -37.12 -25.66 9.77
CA GLN A 258 -38.55 -25.47 10.06
C GLN A 258 -38.72 -24.02 10.66
N GLU A 259 -39.49 -23.20 9.96
CA GLU A 259 -40.02 -21.95 10.48
C GLU A 259 -41.11 -22.22 11.53
N ASP A 260 -40.77 -21.96 12.78
CA ASP A 260 -41.73 -21.99 13.90
C ASP A 260 -42.60 -20.74 13.85
N ARG A 261 -43.85 -20.89 13.44
CA ARG A 261 -44.87 -19.83 13.43
C ARG A 261 -45.35 -19.57 14.86
N GLY A 262 -44.63 -18.78 15.63
CA GLY A 262 -44.95 -18.35 16.99
C GLY A 262 -45.57 -16.96 17.05
N LYS A 263 -46.91 -16.93 17.11
CA LYS A 263 -47.81 -15.93 17.71
C LYS A 263 -47.26 -14.52 18.03
N SER A 264 -47.75 -13.56 17.26
CA SER A 264 -47.64 -12.13 17.52
C SER A 264 -48.22 -11.71 18.90
N ARG A 265 -47.36 -11.34 19.84
CA ARG A 265 -47.74 -10.61 21.07
C ARG A 265 -47.69 -9.11 20.79
N LYS A 266 -48.89 -8.49 20.77
CA LYS A 266 -49.10 -7.04 20.71
C LYS A 266 -48.46 -6.38 21.94
N PHE A 267 -47.40 -5.65 21.78
CA PHE A 267 -46.82 -4.81 22.83
C PHE A 267 -47.56 -3.48 22.90
N LYS A 268 -48.32 -3.26 23.99
CA LYS A 268 -48.95 -2.01 24.30
C LYS A 268 -47.89 -1.08 24.93
N GLY A 269 -47.51 0.00 24.26
CA GLY A 269 -46.61 0.99 24.77
C GLY A 269 -47.23 1.87 25.91
N PRO A 270 -46.40 2.39 26.83
CA PRO A 270 -46.89 3.15 27.98
C PRO A 270 -47.39 4.55 27.58
N LYS A 271 -48.56 4.93 28.11
CA LYS A 271 -49.23 6.23 27.94
C LYS A 271 -48.37 7.35 28.55
N ARG A 272 -47.96 8.34 27.76
CA ARG A 272 -47.33 9.59 28.22
C ARG A 272 -48.35 10.44 28.94
N LYS A 273 -48.17 10.68 30.24
CA LYS A 273 -48.92 11.66 31.04
C LYS A 273 -48.48 13.08 30.65
N ARG A 274 -49.41 13.88 30.13
CA ARG A 274 -49.26 15.32 29.90
C ARG A 274 -49.24 16.05 31.25
N LYS A 275 -48.16 16.69 31.65
CA LYS A 275 -48.09 17.66 32.75
C LYS A 275 -48.69 19.00 32.29
N LYS A 276 -49.81 19.42 32.93
CA LYS A 276 -50.37 20.74 32.79
C LYS A 276 -49.43 21.77 33.43
N ARG A 277 -49.04 22.79 32.71
CA ARG A 277 -48.41 24.00 33.25
C ARG A 277 -49.51 24.87 33.85
N SER A 278 -49.46 25.10 35.15
CA SER A 278 -50.25 26.13 35.81
C SER A 278 -49.52 27.48 35.73
N HIS A 279 -50.18 28.48 35.15
CA HIS A 279 -49.81 29.89 35.30
C HIS A 279 -50.12 30.30 36.70
N ARG A 280 -49.21 30.96 37.36
CA ARG A 280 -49.53 31.85 38.52
C ARG A 280 -48.80 33.18 38.34
N LYS A 281 -49.53 34.18 38.58
CA LYS A 281 -49.29 35.63 38.56
C LYS A 281 -47.96 36.06 39.20
#